data_57b04133bd4661b93d8f4355052c8f48
#
_entry.id   57b04133bd4661b93d8f4355052c8f48
#
_cell.length_a   1.000
_cell.length_b   1.000
_cell.length_c   1.000
_cell.angle_alpha   90.00
_cell.angle_beta   90.00
_cell.angle_gamma   90.00
#
_symmetry.space_group_name_H-M   'P 1'
#
loop_
_entity.id
_entity.type
_entity.pdbx_description
1 polymer ?
#
loop_
_entity_poly.entity_id
_entity_poly.type
_entity_poly.pdbx_seq_one_letter_code
_entity_poly.pdbx_strand_id
1 'polypeptide(L)'
;MTEEVKPEEKVVAELVGERIVVELSDASRELYDKGRYGEQFQKKFQYSLVEALYLLERGKVVVKKGKKEMDFDLLFKIAEKQERNFSIRYAAFKDMRNRGYIVKTALKFGADFRIYDRGVKPGEGHAKWIMYP
;
A
#
# COMPACT_ATOMS: atom_id res chain seq x y z
N MET A 1 -23.39 14.54 -25.50
CA MET A 1 -23.08 14.77 -24.10
C MET A 1 -21.77 14.11 -23.78
N THR A 2 -20.84 14.88 -23.38
CA THR A 2 -19.60 14.32 -22.89
C THR A 2 -19.87 13.65 -21.56
N GLU A 3 -19.64 12.36 -21.48
CA GLU A 3 -19.65 11.74 -20.19
C GLU A 3 -18.57 12.38 -19.33
N GLU A 4 -18.98 12.93 -18.23
CA GLU A 4 -18.03 13.35 -17.25
C GLU A 4 -17.33 12.12 -16.74
N VAL A 5 -16.05 12.04 -17.03
CA VAL A 5 -15.21 11.08 -16.36
C VAL A 5 -15.15 11.53 -14.91
N LYS A 6 -15.85 10.84 -14.05
CA LYS A 6 -15.72 11.09 -12.62
C LYS A 6 -14.26 10.88 -12.24
N PRO A 7 -13.65 11.87 -11.59
CA PRO A 7 -12.33 11.62 -11.05
C PRO A 7 -12.41 10.38 -10.18
N GLU A 8 -11.45 9.49 -10.34
CA GLU A 8 -11.38 8.31 -9.50
C GLU A 8 -11.44 8.74 -8.05
N GLU A 9 -12.35 8.15 -7.29
CA GLU A 9 -12.39 8.39 -5.86
C GLU A 9 -11.08 7.92 -5.26
N LYS A 10 -10.41 8.83 -4.59
CA LYS A 10 -9.22 8.47 -3.85
C LYS A 10 -9.61 7.82 -2.54
N VAL A 11 -8.87 6.80 -2.19
CA VAL A 11 -9.01 6.18 -0.88
C VAL A 11 -8.40 7.11 0.15
N VAL A 12 -9.12 7.32 1.26
CA VAL A 12 -8.60 8.09 2.38
C VAL A 12 -8.06 7.13 3.41
N ALA A 13 -6.76 7.22 3.65
CA ALA A 13 -6.07 6.43 4.66
C ALA A 13 -5.75 7.31 5.86
N GLU A 14 -5.89 6.76 7.06
CA GLU A 14 -5.57 7.47 8.28
C GLU A 14 -4.39 6.85 8.98
N LEU A 15 -3.44 7.69 9.34
CA LEU A 15 -2.33 7.27 10.19
C LEU A 15 -2.77 7.39 11.64
N VAL A 16 -2.89 6.24 12.30
CA VAL A 16 -3.30 6.14 13.71
C VAL A 16 -2.18 5.43 14.44
N GLY A 17 -1.39 6.18 15.20
CA GLY A 17 -0.17 5.63 15.80
C GLY A 17 0.80 5.20 14.70
N GLU A 18 1.14 3.92 14.68
CA GLU A 18 2.03 3.35 13.68
C GLU A 18 1.27 2.62 12.56
N ARG A 19 -0.05 2.68 12.58
CA ARG A 19 -0.89 1.94 11.63
C ARG A 19 -1.53 2.88 10.63
N ILE A 20 -1.66 2.40 9.41
CA ILE A 20 -2.39 3.11 8.36
C ILE A 20 -3.65 2.32 8.08
N VAL A 21 -4.79 2.94 8.38
CA VAL A 21 -6.09 2.29 8.37
C VAL A 21 -6.97 2.92 7.29
N VAL A 22 -7.69 2.07 6.57
CA VAL A 22 -8.54 2.47 5.45
C VAL A 22 -9.93 1.87 5.64
N GLU A 23 -10.95 2.72 5.52
CA GLU A 23 -12.32 2.24 5.56
C GLU A 23 -12.63 1.39 4.34
N LEU A 24 -13.53 0.43 4.52
CA LEU A 24 -14.05 -0.34 3.40
C LEU A 24 -14.88 0.56 2.51
N SER A 25 -14.54 0.61 1.24
CA SER A 25 -15.27 1.36 0.22
C SER A 25 -15.11 0.64 -1.10
N ASP A 26 -15.84 1.07 -2.11
CA ASP A 26 -15.67 0.50 -3.44
C ASP A 26 -14.24 0.71 -3.93
N ALA A 27 -13.68 1.89 -3.69
CA ALA A 27 -12.32 2.21 -4.10
C ALA A 27 -11.29 1.35 -3.37
N SER A 28 -11.41 1.17 -2.05
CA SER A 28 -10.46 0.36 -1.30
C SER A 28 -10.57 -1.12 -1.64
N ARG A 29 -11.79 -1.59 -1.90
CA ARG A 29 -12.01 -2.97 -2.34
C ARG A 29 -11.41 -3.22 -3.72
N GLU A 30 -11.52 -2.26 -4.61
CA GLU A 30 -10.91 -2.37 -5.93
C GLU A 30 -9.40 -2.48 -5.85
N LEU A 31 -8.76 -1.67 -5.02
CA LEU A 31 -7.33 -1.76 -4.80
C LEU A 31 -6.93 -3.14 -4.26
N TYR A 32 -7.75 -3.66 -3.35
CA TYR A 32 -7.51 -5.00 -2.82
C TYR A 32 -7.73 -6.09 -3.88
N ASP A 33 -8.83 -6.00 -4.62
CA ASP A 33 -9.17 -7.05 -5.59
C ASP A 33 -8.19 -7.11 -6.75
N LYS A 34 -7.75 -5.96 -7.23
CA LYS A 34 -6.84 -5.88 -8.38
C LYS A 34 -5.38 -6.07 -8.02
N GLY A 35 -4.94 -5.50 -6.92
CA GLY A 35 -3.53 -5.48 -6.57
C GLY A 35 -3.18 -6.03 -5.19
N ARG A 36 -4.16 -6.50 -4.46
CA ARG A 36 -3.99 -6.98 -3.09
C ARG A 36 -3.36 -5.95 -2.16
N TYR A 37 -3.66 -4.67 -2.39
CA TYR A 37 -3.21 -3.63 -1.48
C TYR A 37 -3.99 -3.66 -0.18
N GLY A 38 -3.27 -3.74 0.93
CA GLY A 38 -3.84 -3.81 2.26
C GLY A 38 -4.09 -5.23 2.73
N GLU A 39 -4.36 -5.33 4.01
CA GLU A 39 -4.81 -6.56 4.65
C GLU A 39 -6.12 -6.25 5.35
N GLN A 40 -7.09 -7.16 5.23
CA GLN A 40 -8.34 -6.99 5.95
C GLN A 40 -8.09 -7.21 7.44
N PHE A 41 -8.53 -6.24 8.22
CA PHE A 41 -8.42 -6.32 9.66
C PHE A 41 -9.70 -5.77 10.27
N GLN A 42 -10.46 -6.65 10.88
CA GLN A 42 -11.78 -6.36 11.41
C GLN A 42 -12.66 -5.75 10.33
N LYS A 43 -13.24 -4.79 10.21
CA LYS A 43 -14.05 -4.28 9.10
C LYS A 43 -13.36 -3.17 8.33
N LYS A 44 -12.02 -3.23 8.28
CA LYS A 44 -11.21 -2.21 7.61
C LYS A 44 -10.07 -2.87 6.87
N PHE A 45 -9.32 -2.08 6.10
CA PHE A 45 -8.03 -2.49 5.58
C PHE A 45 -6.93 -1.80 6.37
N GLN A 46 -5.82 -2.48 6.51
CA GLN A 46 -4.60 -1.89 7.04
C GLN A 46 -3.53 -1.95 5.97
N TYR A 47 -2.93 -0.81 5.69
CA TYR A 47 -1.85 -0.72 4.71
C TYR A 47 -0.49 -0.76 5.41
N SER A 48 0.47 -1.43 4.79
CA SER A 48 1.86 -1.26 5.19
C SER A 48 2.35 0.12 4.73
N LEU A 49 3.44 0.59 5.31
CA LEU A 49 4.01 1.89 4.95
C LEU A 49 4.43 1.92 3.48
N VAL A 50 5.03 0.84 2.97
CA VAL A 50 5.43 0.80 1.56
C VAL A 50 4.21 0.84 0.63
N GLU A 51 3.11 0.17 1.00
CA GLU A 51 1.88 0.23 0.20
C GLU A 51 1.29 1.63 0.20
N ALA A 52 1.20 2.24 1.37
CA ALA A 52 0.62 3.57 1.48
C ALA A 52 1.42 4.61 0.69
N LEU A 53 2.73 4.56 0.79
CA LEU A 53 3.60 5.48 0.05
C LEU A 53 3.53 5.27 -1.46
N TYR A 54 3.50 4.02 -1.88
CA TYR A 54 3.39 3.70 -3.30
C TYR A 54 2.09 4.23 -3.90
N LEU A 55 0.98 3.99 -3.20
CA LEU A 55 -0.33 4.44 -3.65
C LEU A 55 -0.47 5.97 -3.56
N LEU A 56 0.13 6.58 -2.54
CA LEU A 56 0.16 8.04 -2.40
C LEU A 56 0.92 8.67 -3.58
N GLU A 57 2.06 8.14 -3.93
CA GLU A 57 2.85 8.64 -5.05
C GLU A 57 2.10 8.54 -6.36
N ARG A 58 1.28 7.51 -6.52
CA ARG A 58 0.47 7.31 -7.72
C ARG A 58 -0.86 8.05 -7.71
N GLY A 59 -1.14 8.77 -6.64
CA GLY A 59 -2.38 9.54 -6.55
C GLY A 59 -3.62 8.70 -6.30
N LYS A 60 -3.46 7.48 -5.80
CA LYS A 60 -4.59 6.57 -5.52
C LYS A 60 -5.15 6.73 -4.13
N VAL A 61 -4.35 7.23 -3.20
CA VAL A 61 -4.77 7.45 -1.84
C VAL A 61 -4.33 8.83 -1.36
N VAL A 62 -5.06 9.35 -0.39
CA VAL A 62 -4.62 10.46 0.46
C VAL A 62 -4.40 9.91 1.84
N VAL A 63 -3.35 10.37 2.51
CA VAL A 63 -3.03 9.95 3.86
C VAL A 63 -3.22 11.13 4.79
N LYS A 64 -3.97 10.92 5.86
CA LYS A 64 -4.25 11.97 6.85
C LYS A 64 -3.80 11.52 8.23
N LYS A 65 -3.34 12.49 9.00
CA LYS A 65 -3.16 12.32 10.44
C LYS A 65 -4.04 13.35 11.13
N GLY A 66 -5.17 12.89 11.67
CA GLY A 66 -6.19 13.81 12.14
C GLY A 66 -6.74 14.63 10.98
N LYS A 67 -6.67 15.95 11.09
CA LYS A 67 -7.12 16.85 10.03
C LYS A 67 -6.05 17.19 9.02
N LYS A 68 -4.80 16.77 9.30
CA LYS A 68 -3.67 17.12 8.45
C LYS A 68 -3.47 16.10 7.36
N GLU A 69 -3.47 16.56 6.11
CA GLU A 69 -3.08 15.73 4.98
C GLU A 69 -1.57 15.65 4.93
N MET A 70 -1.06 14.45 4.72
CA MET A 70 0.37 14.19 4.71
C MET A 70 0.83 14.04 3.26
N ASP A 71 1.88 14.78 2.89
CA ASP A 71 2.48 14.58 1.59
C ASP A 71 3.48 13.41 1.65
N PHE A 72 3.99 13.06 0.48
CA PHE A 72 4.91 11.92 0.35
C PHE A 72 6.15 12.09 1.23
N ASP A 73 6.77 13.27 1.19
CA ASP A 73 8.02 13.49 1.92
C ASP A 73 7.83 13.37 3.42
N LEU A 74 6.73 13.89 3.93
CA LEU A 74 6.45 13.81 5.36
C LEU A 74 6.19 12.37 5.80
N LEU A 75 5.37 11.64 5.05
CA LEU A 75 5.11 10.23 5.37
C LEU A 75 6.36 9.38 5.23
N PHE A 76 7.18 9.66 4.22
CA PHE A 76 8.44 8.93 4.03
C PHE A 76 9.38 9.12 5.23
N LYS A 77 9.48 10.34 5.73
CA LYS A 77 10.30 10.60 6.92
C LYS A 77 9.81 9.85 8.14
N ILE A 78 8.50 9.76 8.31
CA ILE A 78 7.92 8.99 9.40
C ILE A 78 8.27 7.52 9.24
N ALA A 79 8.15 7.00 8.03
CA ALA A 79 8.46 5.60 7.75
C ALA A 79 9.94 5.27 8.01
N GLU A 80 10.84 6.17 7.64
CA GLU A 80 12.27 6.00 7.90
C GLU A 80 12.58 5.89 9.40
N LYS A 81 11.82 6.59 10.23
CA LYS A 81 11.96 6.50 11.68
C LYS A 81 11.40 5.20 12.25
N GLN A 82 10.39 4.66 11.63
CA GLN A 82 9.72 3.46 12.13
C GLN A 82 10.38 2.17 11.65
N GLU A 83 10.90 2.16 10.44
CA GLU A 83 11.45 0.94 9.85
C GLU A 83 12.91 1.15 9.42
N ARG A 84 13.72 0.19 9.84
CA ARG A 84 15.14 0.18 9.48
C ARG A 84 15.30 -0.06 7.99
N ASN A 85 16.20 0.69 7.36
CA ASN A 85 16.48 0.57 5.92
C ASN A 85 15.24 0.81 5.05
N PHE A 86 14.34 1.67 5.50
CA PHE A 86 13.08 1.88 4.80
C PHE A 86 13.28 2.34 3.36
N SER A 87 14.24 3.23 3.11
CA SER A 87 14.47 3.72 1.74
C SER A 87 14.83 2.60 0.76
N ILE A 88 15.66 1.65 1.21
CA ILE A 88 16.03 0.49 0.41
C ILE A 88 14.81 -0.41 0.19
N ARG A 89 14.04 -0.63 1.25
CA ARG A 89 12.84 -1.44 1.18
C ARG A 89 11.81 -0.84 0.24
N TYR A 90 11.62 0.46 0.31
CA TYR A 90 10.67 1.14 -0.56
C TYR A 90 11.10 1.07 -2.03
N ALA A 91 12.37 1.29 -2.30
CA ALA A 91 12.90 1.21 -3.66
C ALA A 91 12.68 -0.19 -4.26
N ALA A 92 12.92 -1.24 -3.48
CA ALA A 92 12.69 -2.62 -3.91
C ALA A 92 11.21 -2.90 -4.17
N PHE A 93 10.34 -2.48 -3.26
CA PHE A 93 8.90 -2.63 -3.40
C PHE A 93 8.40 -1.94 -4.67
N LYS A 94 8.79 -0.69 -4.84
CA LYS A 94 8.36 0.11 -5.99
C LYS A 94 8.83 -0.50 -7.31
N ASP A 95 10.07 -0.97 -7.38
CA ASP A 95 10.59 -1.60 -8.57
C ASP A 95 9.77 -2.83 -8.97
N MET A 96 9.51 -3.70 -8.02
CA MET A 96 8.75 -4.93 -8.30
C MET A 96 7.29 -4.63 -8.66
N ARG A 97 6.66 -3.70 -7.95
CA ARG A 97 5.29 -3.30 -8.29
C ARG A 97 5.20 -2.67 -9.68
N ASN A 98 6.18 -1.83 -10.03
CA ASN A 98 6.21 -1.22 -11.36
C ASN A 98 6.38 -2.25 -12.47
N ARG A 99 6.97 -3.40 -12.17
CA ARG A 99 7.07 -4.51 -13.10
C ARG A 99 5.80 -5.36 -13.18
N GLY A 100 4.80 -5.04 -12.37
CA GLY A 100 3.50 -5.72 -12.37
C GLY A 100 3.36 -6.87 -11.39
N TYR A 101 4.35 -7.10 -10.55
CA TYR A 101 4.27 -8.15 -9.53
C TYR A 101 3.42 -7.69 -8.35
N ILE A 102 2.75 -8.64 -7.72
CA ILE A 102 2.11 -8.39 -6.43
C ILE A 102 3.14 -8.65 -5.35
N VAL A 103 3.34 -7.66 -4.48
CA VAL A 103 4.35 -7.71 -3.43
C VAL A 103 3.65 -7.53 -2.10
N LYS A 104 3.82 -8.50 -1.20
CA LYS A 104 3.25 -8.44 0.14
C LYS A 104 4.34 -8.55 1.18
N THR A 105 4.08 -8.01 2.34
CA THR A 105 5.00 -8.07 3.48
C THR A 105 4.20 -8.40 4.73
N ALA A 106 4.88 -8.94 5.73
CA ALA A 106 4.27 -9.06 7.05
C ALA A 106 4.17 -7.66 7.66
N LEU A 107 2.97 -7.21 7.96
CA LEU A 107 2.73 -5.87 8.48
C LEU A 107 3.54 -5.61 9.75
N LYS A 108 3.73 -6.64 10.56
CA LYS A 108 4.29 -6.52 11.89
C LYS A 108 5.80 -6.35 11.92
N PHE A 109 6.51 -7.00 11.00
CA PHE A 109 7.96 -7.01 11.03
C PHE A 109 8.59 -6.43 9.77
N GLY A 110 7.87 -6.42 8.67
CA GLY A 110 8.33 -5.80 7.43
C GLY A 110 9.69 -6.28 6.93
N ALA A 111 10.17 -7.42 7.39
CA ALA A 111 11.55 -7.82 7.15
C ALA A 111 11.78 -8.30 5.73
N ASP A 112 10.81 -8.97 5.15
CA ASP A 112 10.94 -9.54 3.82
C ASP A 112 9.69 -9.25 2.99
N PHE A 113 9.85 -9.38 1.69
CA PHE A 113 8.74 -9.28 0.75
C PHE A 113 8.47 -10.65 0.13
N ARG A 114 7.20 -10.97 -0.01
CA ARG A 114 6.74 -12.11 -0.79
C ARG A 114 6.26 -11.59 -2.13
N ILE A 115 6.79 -12.13 -3.20
CA ILE A 115 6.53 -11.65 -4.54
C ILE A 115 5.74 -12.72 -5.28
N TYR A 116 4.58 -12.34 -5.78
CA TYR A 116 3.68 -13.21 -6.53
C TYR A 116 3.79 -12.87 -8.01
N ASP A 117 3.75 -13.88 -8.85
CA ASP A 117 3.82 -13.68 -10.28
C ASP A 117 2.66 -12.82 -10.76
N ARG A 118 2.81 -12.23 -11.92
CA ARG A 118 1.79 -11.37 -12.50
C ARG A 118 0.49 -12.12 -12.63
N GLY A 119 -0.59 -11.52 -12.13
CA GLY A 119 -1.90 -12.14 -12.16
C GLY A 119 -2.15 -13.23 -11.13
N VAL A 120 -1.14 -13.66 -10.38
CA VAL A 120 -1.32 -14.61 -9.28
C VAL A 120 -1.49 -13.84 -7.99
N LYS A 121 -2.64 -14.00 -7.36
CA LYS A 121 -2.97 -13.28 -6.14
C LYS A 121 -2.67 -14.12 -4.91
N PRO A 122 -2.28 -13.48 -3.80
CA PRO A 122 -2.14 -14.19 -2.53
C PRO A 122 -3.42 -14.95 -2.20
N GLY A 123 -3.28 -16.20 -1.79
CA GLY A 123 -4.41 -17.10 -1.54
C GLY A 123 -4.81 -17.91 -2.76
N GLU A 124 -4.45 -17.50 -3.96
CA GLU A 124 -4.68 -18.26 -5.20
C GLU A 124 -3.47 -19.06 -5.63
N GLY A 125 -2.32 -18.78 -5.04
CA GLY A 125 -1.08 -19.46 -5.34
C GLY A 125 -0.03 -19.11 -4.31
N HIS A 126 1.11 -19.78 -4.42
CA HIS A 126 2.23 -19.52 -3.52
C HIS A 126 3.07 -18.36 -4.04
N ALA A 127 3.73 -17.67 -3.12
CA ALA A 127 4.71 -16.67 -3.51
C ALA A 127 5.80 -17.34 -4.32
N LYS A 128 6.18 -16.71 -5.43
CA LYS A 128 7.22 -17.24 -6.32
C LYS A 128 8.61 -16.96 -5.76
N TRP A 129 8.77 -15.79 -5.15
CA TRP A 129 10.04 -15.37 -4.59
C TRP A 129 9.83 -14.74 -3.22
N ILE A 130 10.88 -14.85 -2.40
CA ILE A 130 10.97 -14.09 -1.15
C ILE A 130 12.18 -13.18 -1.33
N MET A 131 11.96 -11.89 -1.15
CA MET A 131 13.01 -10.89 -1.31
C MET A 131 13.37 -10.32 0.06
N TYR A 132 14.68 -10.29 0.34
CA TYR A 132 15.21 -9.72 1.57
C TYR A 132 15.95 -8.44 1.19
N PRO A 133 15.26 -7.31 1.30
CA PRO A 133 15.89 -6.04 0.96
C PRO A 133 16.90 -5.58 2.00
#